data_efa8345e30793313c6e61f439f139c8e
#
_entry.id   efa8345e30793313c6e61f439f139c8e
#
_cell.length_a   1.000
_cell.length_b   1.000
_cell.length_c   1.000
_cell.angle_alpha   90.00
_cell.angle_beta   90.00
_cell.angle_gamma   90.00
#
_symmetry.space_group_name_H-M   'P 1'
#
loop_
_entity.id
_entity.type
_entity.pdbx_description
1 polymer ?
#
loop_
_entity_poly.entity_id
_entity_poly.type
_entity_poly.pdbx_seq_one_letter_code
_entity_poly.pdbx_strand_id
1 'polypeptide(L)'
;MNIYTRTGDEGQTSVIGGRVSKDDARVEAYGTIDELNSFVGQALAMAEGESLADVREQLLAIQHELFDCGADLAFVSLDESKYKVHAELVDQLEQWIDQYETENPPIERFILPGGHPLAASLHVCRTVCRRAERRVVTLGAITNININVRKYLNRLSDYFFVIARTANVRSGITDIEYIRSQKVFRRD
;
A
#
# COMPACT_ATOMS: atom_id res chain seq x y z
N MET A 1 13.23 26.80 11.14
CA MET A 1 11.83 26.29 11.11
C MET A 1 11.65 25.40 12.33
N ASN A 2 10.66 25.66 13.19
CA ASN A 2 10.39 24.78 14.33
C ASN A 2 9.58 23.59 13.86
N ILE A 3 9.95 22.38 14.28
CA ILE A 3 9.26 21.16 13.92
C ILE A 3 7.87 21.07 14.58
N TYR A 4 7.69 21.66 15.74
CA TYR A 4 6.44 21.72 16.47
C TYR A 4 5.86 23.14 16.46
N THR A 5 4.53 23.25 16.29
CA THR A 5 3.80 24.52 16.23
C THR A 5 2.85 24.71 17.42
N ARG A 6 2.54 23.66 18.17
CA ARG A 6 1.55 23.57 19.26
C ARG A 6 0.11 23.89 18.85
N THR A 7 -0.14 24.12 17.56
CA THR A 7 -1.50 24.47 17.05
C THR A 7 -2.45 23.27 17.01
N GLY A 8 -1.92 22.06 17.23
CA GLY A 8 -2.68 20.80 17.22
C GLY A 8 -3.00 20.23 18.60
N ASP A 9 -2.60 20.90 19.69
CA ASP A 9 -2.69 20.35 21.05
C ASP A 9 -4.15 20.17 21.52
N GLU A 10 -5.08 20.95 20.97
CA GLU A 10 -6.52 20.87 21.25
C GLU A 10 -7.28 19.91 20.30
N GLY A 11 -6.59 18.96 19.66
CA GLY A 11 -7.23 17.94 18.83
C GLY A 11 -7.62 18.40 17.41
N GLN A 12 -7.15 19.57 16.96
CA GLN A 12 -7.39 20.06 15.60
C GLN A 12 -6.13 19.93 14.74
N THR A 13 -6.31 19.68 13.44
CA THR A 13 -5.21 19.65 12.46
C THR A 13 -5.55 20.46 11.22
N SER A 14 -4.52 20.91 10.51
CA SER A 14 -4.67 21.59 9.23
C SER A 14 -4.70 20.58 8.10
N VAL A 15 -5.62 20.77 7.17
CA VAL A 15 -5.74 20.07 5.89
C VAL A 15 -5.69 21.09 4.75
N ILE A 16 -5.61 20.65 3.51
CA ILE A 16 -5.59 21.57 2.37
C ILE A 16 -7.01 22.17 2.20
N GLY A 17 -7.12 23.46 2.50
CA GLY A 17 -8.38 24.21 2.43
C GLY A 17 -9.10 24.42 3.76
N GLY A 18 -8.51 24.02 4.92
CA GLY A 18 -9.15 24.26 6.21
C GLY A 18 -8.47 23.61 7.42
N ARG A 19 -9.22 23.54 8.51
CA ARG A 19 -8.86 22.79 9.71
C ARG A 19 -10.00 21.83 10.06
N VAL A 20 -9.65 20.65 10.53
CA VAL A 20 -10.58 19.60 10.94
C VAL A 20 -10.15 18.98 12.26
N SER A 21 -11.01 18.24 12.90
CA SER A 21 -10.66 17.44 14.07
C SER A 21 -9.68 16.32 13.67
N LYS A 22 -8.78 15.95 14.58
CA LYS A 22 -7.81 14.87 14.34
C LYS A 22 -8.45 13.48 14.18
N ASP A 23 -9.69 13.32 14.61
CA ASP A 23 -10.50 12.11 14.45
C ASP A 23 -11.42 12.16 13.21
N ASP A 24 -11.28 13.17 12.35
CA ASP A 24 -11.98 13.23 11.06
C ASP A 24 -11.61 12.05 10.17
N ALA A 25 -12.59 11.49 9.44
CA ALA A 25 -12.40 10.36 8.55
C ALA A 25 -11.32 10.60 7.47
N ARG A 26 -11.11 11.85 7.08
CA ARG A 26 -10.07 12.26 6.14
C ARG A 26 -8.69 12.12 6.76
N VAL A 27 -8.53 12.57 8.01
CA VAL A 27 -7.28 12.45 8.77
C VAL A 27 -6.94 10.98 9.00
N GLU A 28 -7.94 10.16 9.35
CA GLU A 28 -7.79 8.72 9.51
C GLU A 28 -7.38 8.04 8.21
N ALA A 29 -7.95 8.44 7.06
CA ALA A 29 -7.63 7.85 5.76
C ALA A 29 -6.18 8.14 5.35
N TYR A 30 -5.77 9.41 5.28
CA TYR A 30 -4.38 9.73 4.89
C TYR A 30 -3.37 9.35 5.97
N GLY A 31 -3.74 9.36 7.26
CA GLY A 31 -2.88 8.90 8.35
C GLY A 31 -2.59 7.39 8.25
N THR A 32 -3.58 6.58 7.85
CA THR A 32 -3.36 5.16 7.61
C THR A 32 -2.48 4.92 6.37
N ILE A 33 -2.55 5.79 5.35
CA ILE A 33 -1.63 5.74 4.20
C ILE A 33 -0.21 6.10 4.63
N ASP A 34 -0.03 7.08 5.52
CA ASP A 34 1.29 7.44 6.07
C ASP A 34 1.89 6.29 6.90
N GLU A 35 1.05 5.60 7.68
CA GLU A 35 1.45 4.37 8.38
C GLU A 35 1.92 3.30 7.38
N LEU A 36 1.16 3.06 6.31
CA LEU A 36 1.56 2.14 5.24
C LEU A 36 2.91 2.53 4.65
N ASN A 37 3.11 3.81 4.34
CA ASN A 37 4.35 4.31 3.77
C ASN A 37 5.56 4.06 4.68
N SER A 38 5.36 4.16 6.00
CA SER A 38 6.39 3.83 6.98
C SER A 38 6.78 2.35 6.95
N PHE A 39 5.79 1.44 6.81
CA PHE A 39 6.05 0.00 6.63
C PHE A 39 6.71 -0.31 5.28
N VAL A 40 6.36 0.41 4.21
CA VAL A 40 7.06 0.28 2.91
C VAL A 40 8.53 0.68 3.05
N GLY A 41 8.82 1.76 3.77
CA GLY A 41 10.20 2.15 4.10
C GLY A 41 10.96 1.08 4.88
N GLN A 42 10.30 0.41 5.83
CA GLN A 42 10.88 -0.73 6.55
C GLN A 42 11.16 -1.91 5.61
N ALA A 43 10.23 -2.24 4.72
CA ALA A 43 10.42 -3.30 3.72
C ALA A 43 11.57 -2.94 2.76
N LEU A 44 11.63 -1.69 2.30
CA LEU A 44 12.70 -1.19 1.44
C LEU A 44 14.09 -1.38 2.08
N ALA A 45 14.23 -1.12 3.38
CA ALA A 45 15.48 -1.33 4.11
C ALA A 45 15.90 -2.80 4.21
N MET A 46 14.98 -3.76 4.00
CA MET A 46 15.23 -5.20 3.99
C MET A 46 15.48 -5.76 2.57
N ALA A 47 15.29 -4.95 1.52
CA ALA A 47 15.47 -5.35 0.14
C ALA A 47 16.95 -5.22 -0.27
N GLU A 48 17.79 -6.10 0.29
CA GLU A 48 19.24 -6.10 0.07
C GLU A 48 19.64 -7.02 -1.09
N GLY A 49 20.79 -6.74 -1.68
CA GLY A 49 21.39 -7.54 -2.76
C GLY A 49 20.88 -7.18 -4.16
N GLU A 50 21.61 -7.64 -5.17
CA GLU A 50 21.35 -7.34 -6.58
C GLU A 50 20.08 -8.01 -7.10
N SER A 51 19.77 -9.20 -6.57
CA SER A 51 18.55 -9.95 -6.95
C SER A 51 17.24 -9.28 -6.55
N LEU A 52 17.29 -8.23 -5.74
CA LEU A 52 16.13 -7.44 -5.28
C LEU A 52 16.21 -5.97 -5.69
N ALA A 53 17.08 -5.62 -6.64
CA ALA A 53 17.28 -4.23 -7.09
C ALA A 53 16.01 -3.63 -7.69
N ASP A 54 15.32 -4.40 -8.53
CA ASP A 54 14.03 -4.02 -9.13
C ASP A 54 12.93 -3.79 -8.08
N VAL A 55 12.82 -4.68 -7.11
CA VAL A 55 11.89 -4.54 -5.98
C VAL A 55 12.20 -3.27 -5.18
N ARG A 56 13.47 -2.98 -4.95
CA ARG A 56 13.92 -1.78 -4.23
C ARG A 56 13.52 -0.49 -4.94
N GLU A 57 13.72 -0.42 -6.26
CA GLU A 57 13.32 0.73 -7.08
C GLU A 57 11.81 0.94 -7.03
N GLN A 58 11.04 -0.13 -7.17
CA GLN A 58 9.58 -0.07 -7.14
C GLN A 58 9.03 0.33 -5.77
N LEU A 59 9.60 -0.19 -4.67
CA LEU A 59 9.20 0.21 -3.32
C LEU A 59 9.47 1.69 -3.06
N LEU A 60 10.59 2.24 -3.59
CA LEU A 60 10.88 3.67 -3.50
C LEU A 60 9.87 4.51 -4.31
N ALA A 61 9.50 4.07 -5.52
CA ALA A 61 8.47 4.72 -6.33
C ALA A 61 7.12 4.72 -5.60
N ILE A 62 6.72 3.58 -5.03
CA ILE A 62 5.49 3.43 -4.24
C ILE A 62 5.47 4.37 -3.03
N GLN A 63 6.61 4.62 -2.36
CA GLN A 63 6.65 5.60 -1.27
C GLN A 63 6.29 7.02 -1.75
N HIS A 64 6.76 7.45 -2.93
CA HIS A 64 6.36 8.72 -3.52
C HIS A 64 4.87 8.73 -3.88
N GLU A 65 4.37 7.67 -4.49
CA GLU A 65 2.97 7.54 -4.89
C GLU A 65 2.01 7.52 -3.68
N LEU A 66 2.43 6.94 -2.55
CA LEU A 66 1.67 6.98 -1.29
C LEU A 66 1.60 8.40 -0.71
N PHE A 67 2.64 9.23 -0.85
CA PHE A 67 2.57 10.66 -0.52
C PHE A 67 1.58 11.38 -1.43
N ASP A 68 1.55 11.05 -2.72
CA ASP A 68 0.59 11.61 -3.67
C ASP A 68 -0.85 11.19 -3.33
N CYS A 69 -1.07 9.92 -2.94
CA CYS A 69 -2.36 9.45 -2.42
C CYS A 69 -2.81 10.26 -1.20
N GLY A 70 -1.91 10.47 -0.24
CA GLY A 70 -2.20 11.27 0.96
C GLY A 70 -2.52 12.72 0.63
N ALA A 71 -1.79 13.33 -0.31
CA ALA A 71 -2.03 14.69 -0.78
C ALA A 71 -3.42 14.82 -1.43
N ASP A 72 -3.80 13.90 -2.32
CA ASP A 72 -5.09 13.92 -3.00
C ASP A 72 -6.28 13.77 -2.02
N LEU A 73 -6.09 13.03 -0.94
CA LEU A 73 -7.12 12.88 0.10
C LEU A 73 -7.17 14.07 1.07
N ALA A 74 -6.10 14.85 1.18
CA ALA A 74 -6.02 15.98 2.12
C ALA A 74 -6.81 17.23 1.66
N PHE A 75 -7.31 17.29 0.41
CA PHE A 75 -8.14 18.40 -0.07
C PHE A 75 -9.56 18.34 0.50
N VAL A 76 -10.01 19.45 1.10
CA VAL A 76 -11.41 19.59 1.53
C VAL A 76 -12.32 19.88 0.34
N SER A 77 -11.88 20.71 -0.60
CA SER A 77 -12.60 21.00 -1.85
C SER A 77 -11.91 20.29 -3.01
N LEU A 78 -12.70 19.58 -3.81
CA LEU A 78 -12.18 18.87 -4.97
C LEU A 78 -11.74 19.86 -6.06
N ASP A 79 -10.53 19.67 -6.51
CA ASP A 79 -10.01 20.28 -7.73
C ASP A 79 -9.26 19.16 -8.50
N GLU A 80 -9.99 18.53 -9.41
CA GLU A 80 -9.48 17.38 -10.17
C GLU A 80 -8.22 17.71 -10.99
N SER A 81 -8.02 19.00 -11.31
CA SER A 81 -6.82 19.44 -12.02
C SER A 81 -5.54 19.35 -11.19
N LYS A 82 -5.68 19.16 -9.88
CA LYS A 82 -4.57 19.03 -8.92
C LYS A 82 -4.30 17.61 -8.48
N TYR A 83 -5.10 16.65 -8.94
CA TYR A 83 -4.87 15.27 -8.60
C TYR A 83 -3.54 14.77 -9.16
N LYS A 84 -2.83 14.02 -8.32
CA LYS A 84 -1.54 13.42 -8.64
C LYS A 84 -1.65 11.94 -8.96
N VAL A 85 -2.66 11.29 -8.39
CA VAL A 85 -2.90 9.85 -8.62
C VAL A 85 -3.83 9.69 -9.81
N HIS A 86 -3.32 9.11 -10.89
CA HIS A 86 -4.03 8.87 -12.14
C HIS A 86 -4.13 7.37 -12.43
N ALA A 87 -4.89 6.99 -13.46
CA ALA A 87 -5.14 5.58 -13.79
C ALA A 87 -3.86 4.82 -14.16
N GLU A 88 -2.90 5.50 -14.77
CA GLU A 88 -1.62 4.94 -15.23
C GLU A 88 -0.81 4.31 -14.09
N LEU A 89 -0.94 4.81 -12.85
CA LEU A 89 -0.29 4.19 -11.69
C LEU A 89 -0.90 2.82 -11.35
N VAL A 90 -2.19 2.62 -11.61
CA VAL A 90 -2.84 1.32 -11.45
C VAL A 90 -2.35 0.35 -12.52
N ASP A 91 -2.31 0.80 -13.78
CA ASP A 91 -1.82 0.01 -14.92
C ASP A 91 -0.36 -0.42 -14.71
N GLN A 92 0.47 0.46 -14.12
CA GLN A 92 1.86 0.15 -13.81
C GLN A 92 1.98 -0.95 -12.73
N LEU A 93 1.15 -0.90 -11.68
CA LEU A 93 1.11 -1.98 -10.68
C LEU A 93 0.70 -3.32 -11.30
N GLU A 94 -0.28 -3.31 -12.21
CA GLU A 94 -0.72 -4.52 -12.92
C GLU A 94 0.42 -5.13 -13.75
N GLN A 95 1.18 -4.30 -14.49
CA GLN A 95 2.36 -4.76 -15.24
C GLN A 95 3.42 -5.38 -14.33
N TRP A 96 3.70 -4.79 -13.18
CA TRP A 96 4.65 -5.37 -12.21
C TRP A 96 4.14 -6.68 -11.62
N ILE A 97 2.84 -6.78 -11.30
CA ILE A 97 2.22 -8.01 -10.81
C ILE A 97 2.39 -9.13 -11.86
N ASP A 98 1.99 -8.86 -13.11
CA ASP A 98 2.07 -9.85 -14.20
C ASP A 98 3.51 -10.33 -14.41
N GLN A 99 4.48 -9.42 -14.33
CA GLN A 99 5.91 -9.77 -14.44
C GLN A 99 6.33 -10.75 -13.34
N TYR A 100 6.04 -10.43 -12.07
CA TYR A 100 6.47 -11.25 -10.94
C TYR A 100 5.69 -12.56 -10.80
N GLU A 101 4.45 -12.61 -11.26
CA GLU A 101 3.68 -13.86 -11.27
C GLU A 101 4.36 -14.94 -12.13
N THR A 102 5.12 -14.55 -13.15
CA THR A 102 5.88 -15.53 -13.96
C THR A 102 7.00 -16.23 -13.19
N GLU A 103 7.50 -15.62 -12.12
CA GLU A 103 8.57 -16.18 -11.28
C GLU A 103 8.01 -17.07 -10.16
N ASN A 104 6.76 -16.81 -9.75
CA ASN A 104 6.17 -17.48 -8.60
C ASN A 104 5.55 -18.82 -8.98
N PRO A 105 5.80 -19.89 -8.20
CA PRO A 105 5.12 -21.16 -8.42
C PRO A 105 3.61 -20.99 -8.21
N PRO A 106 2.75 -21.73 -8.91
CA PRO A 106 1.31 -21.68 -8.70
C PRO A 106 0.94 -22.01 -7.26
N ILE A 107 -0.09 -21.33 -6.73
CA ILE A 107 -0.66 -21.64 -5.42
C ILE A 107 -2.00 -22.39 -5.59
N GLU A 108 -2.20 -23.42 -4.79
CA GLU A 108 -3.48 -24.16 -4.74
C GLU A 108 -4.25 -23.87 -3.43
N ARG A 109 -3.53 -23.39 -2.39
CA ARG A 109 -4.06 -23.09 -1.08
C ARG A 109 -3.63 -21.71 -0.63
N PHE A 110 -4.31 -21.17 0.40
CA PHE A 110 -3.78 -20.00 1.08
C PHE A 110 -2.39 -20.30 1.66
N ILE A 111 -1.54 -19.30 1.67
CA ILE A 111 -0.20 -19.36 2.29
C ILE A 111 -0.20 -18.58 3.61
N LEU A 112 0.64 -19.02 4.54
CA LEU A 112 0.89 -18.29 5.77
C LEU A 112 1.84 -17.12 5.49
N PRO A 113 1.53 -15.90 6.01
CA PRO A 113 2.46 -14.76 5.90
C PRO A 113 3.78 -15.07 6.60
N GLY A 114 4.91 -14.97 5.89
CA GLY A 114 6.23 -15.28 6.48
C GLY A 114 7.29 -15.59 5.44
N GLY A 115 8.37 -16.25 5.89
CA GLY A 115 9.52 -16.61 5.07
C GLY A 115 10.69 -15.63 5.25
N HIS A 116 11.28 -15.15 4.16
CA HIS A 116 12.33 -14.14 4.20
C HIS A 116 11.88 -12.89 4.96
N PRO A 117 12.74 -12.17 5.71
CA PRO A 117 12.35 -10.96 6.43
C PRO A 117 11.63 -9.92 5.57
N LEU A 118 12.12 -9.70 4.34
CA LEU A 118 11.43 -8.83 3.37
C LEU A 118 10.02 -9.35 3.05
N ALA A 119 9.85 -10.65 2.78
CA ALA A 119 8.54 -11.23 2.48
C ALA A 119 7.56 -11.05 3.65
N ALA A 120 8.00 -11.29 4.88
CA ALA A 120 7.20 -11.07 6.08
C ALA A 120 6.78 -9.59 6.22
N SER A 121 7.71 -8.64 5.99
CA SER A 121 7.43 -7.19 6.01
C SER A 121 6.45 -6.79 4.91
N LEU A 122 6.58 -7.32 3.69
CA LEU A 122 5.65 -7.07 2.58
C LEU A 122 4.23 -7.59 2.89
N HIS A 123 4.09 -8.70 3.61
CA HIS A 123 2.77 -9.14 4.09
C HIS A 123 2.17 -8.18 5.13
N VAL A 124 2.99 -7.50 5.97
CA VAL A 124 2.52 -6.42 6.83
C VAL A 124 2.04 -5.24 5.96
N CYS A 125 2.84 -4.80 4.99
CA CYS A 125 2.45 -3.75 4.02
C CYS A 125 1.10 -4.10 3.37
N ARG A 126 0.91 -5.34 2.90
CA ARG A 126 -0.34 -5.81 2.30
C ARG A 126 -1.54 -5.64 3.24
N THR A 127 -1.41 -6.03 4.49
CA THR A 127 -2.54 -5.97 5.44
C THR A 127 -2.85 -4.54 5.87
N VAL A 128 -1.85 -3.68 6.04
CA VAL A 128 -2.00 -2.25 6.33
C VAL A 128 -2.58 -1.53 5.11
N CYS A 129 -2.14 -1.85 3.89
CA CYS A 129 -2.71 -1.34 2.65
C CYS A 129 -4.21 -1.61 2.54
N ARG A 130 -4.67 -2.83 2.84
CA ARG A 130 -6.09 -3.19 2.90
C ARG A 130 -6.84 -2.43 4.00
N ARG A 131 -6.19 -2.08 5.11
CA ARG A 131 -6.78 -1.19 6.12
C ARG A 131 -6.92 0.23 5.59
N ALA A 132 -5.88 0.77 4.94
CA ALA A 132 -5.91 2.09 4.31
C ALA A 132 -7.03 2.17 3.25
N GLU A 133 -7.15 1.17 2.38
CA GLU A 133 -8.23 1.07 1.41
C GLU A 133 -9.61 1.16 2.07
N ARG A 134 -9.86 0.41 3.16
CA ARG A 134 -11.14 0.48 3.88
C ARG A 134 -11.42 1.87 4.47
N ARG A 135 -10.38 2.59 4.95
CA ARG A 135 -10.53 3.98 5.44
C ARG A 135 -10.86 4.94 4.29
N VAL A 136 -10.24 4.76 3.13
CA VAL A 136 -10.56 5.53 1.91
C VAL A 136 -11.99 5.23 1.43
N VAL A 137 -12.46 3.99 1.50
CA VAL A 137 -13.86 3.63 1.21
C VAL A 137 -14.81 4.34 2.17
N THR A 138 -14.52 4.34 3.48
CA THR A 138 -15.31 5.08 4.49
C THR A 138 -15.37 6.57 4.19
N LEU A 139 -14.23 7.20 3.87
CA LEU A 139 -14.17 8.61 3.48
C LEU A 139 -14.99 8.87 2.21
N GLY A 140 -14.86 8.02 1.19
CA GLY A 140 -15.60 8.15 -0.07
C GLY A 140 -17.11 7.98 0.05
N ALA A 141 -17.61 7.42 1.16
CA ALA A 141 -19.05 7.32 1.45
C ALA A 141 -19.66 8.64 1.97
N ILE A 142 -18.84 9.55 2.49
CA ILE A 142 -19.30 10.80 3.10
C ILE A 142 -18.83 12.06 2.34
N THR A 143 -17.86 11.92 1.45
CA THR A 143 -17.36 13.02 0.62
C THR A 143 -16.81 12.48 -0.70
N ASN A 144 -16.72 13.34 -1.70
CA ASN A 144 -16.05 12.97 -2.95
C ASN A 144 -14.53 12.88 -2.72
N ILE A 145 -13.91 11.92 -3.37
CA ILE A 145 -12.48 11.68 -3.33
C ILE A 145 -11.95 11.40 -4.76
N ASN A 146 -10.64 11.48 -4.95
CA ASN A 146 -10.03 10.91 -6.14
C ASN A 146 -10.20 9.38 -6.15
N ILE A 147 -11.04 8.88 -7.06
CA ILE A 147 -11.37 7.45 -7.16
C ILE A 147 -10.13 6.58 -7.48
N ASN A 148 -9.13 7.15 -8.15
CA ASN A 148 -7.91 6.43 -8.51
C ASN A 148 -7.08 6.07 -7.27
N VAL A 149 -7.14 6.86 -6.18
CA VAL A 149 -6.50 6.50 -4.90
C VAL A 149 -7.06 5.17 -4.37
N ARG A 150 -8.38 4.98 -4.41
CA ARG A 150 -9.01 3.73 -3.98
C ARG A 150 -8.61 2.55 -4.86
N LYS A 151 -8.60 2.74 -6.18
CA LYS A 151 -8.20 1.71 -7.15
C LYS A 151 -6.72 1.33 -6.95
N TYR A 152 -5.86 2.33 -6.78
CA TYR A 152 -4.44 2.16 -6.54
C TYR A 152 -4.18 1.32 -5.28
N LEU A 153 -4.78 1.67 -4.13
CA LEU A 153 -4.60 0.92 -2.89
C LEU A 153 -5.11 -0.53 -3.00
N ASN A 154 -6.22 -0.75 -3.70
CA ASN A 154 -6.70 -2.11 -3.97
C ASN A 154 -5.64 -2.91 -4.72
N ARG A 155 -5.14 -2.41 -5.85
CA ARG A 155 -4.13 -3.08 -6.67
C ARG A 155 -2.78 -3.20 -5.95
N LEU A 156 -2.37 -2.19 -5.19
CA LEU A 156 -1.15 -2.21 -4.40
C LEU A 156 -1.14 -3.35 -3.36
N SER A 157 -2.30 -3.71 -2.81
CA SER A 157 -2.39 -4.85 -1.89
C SER A 157 -2.08 -6.18 -2.59
N ASP A 158 -2.47 -6.33 -3.87
CA ASP A 158 -2.17 -7.52 -4.67
C ASP A 158 -0.69 -7.54 -5.05
N TYR A 159 -0.13 -6.40 -5.43
CA TYR A 159 1.30 -6.25 -5.67
C TYR A 159 2.13 -6.70 -4.46
N PHE A 160 1.82 -6.23 -3.25
CA PHE A 160 2.55 -6.66 -2.04
C PHE A 160 2.46 -8.16 -1.80
N PHE A 161 1.34 -8.80 -2.13
CA PHE A 161 1.22 -10.25 -2.03
C PHE A 161 2.16 -10.96 -3.00
N VAL A 162 2.18 -10.52 -4.25
CA VAL A 162 2.98 -11.15 -5.31
C VAL A 162 4.47 -11.00 -5.04
N ILE A 163 4.94 -9.78 -4.72
CA ILE A 163 6.38 -9.56 -4.46
C ILE A 163 6.86 -10.18 -3.13
N ALA A 164 5.97 -10.39 -2.15
CA ALA A 164 6.34 -11.14 -0.95
C ALA A 164 6.72 -12.58 -1.31
N ARG A 165 5.96 -13.21 -2.20
CA ARG A 165 6.25 -14.54 -2.72
C ARG A 165 7.54 -14.56 -3.57
N THR A 166 7.69 -13.57 -4.45
CA THR A 166 8.92 -13.41 -5.26
C THR A 166 10.16 -13.25 -4.37
N ALA A 167 10.05 -12.48 -3.27
CA ALA A 167 11.14 -12.36 -2.30
C ALA A 167 11.51 -13.70 -1.66
N ASN A 168 10.53 -14.56 -1.36
CA ASN A 168 10.78 -15.92 -0.89
C ASN A 168 11.47 -16.76 -1.97
N VAL A 169 10.93 -16.79 -3.19
CA VAL A 169 11.47 -17.55 -4.32
C VAL A 169 12.93 -17.17 -4.58
N ARG A 170 13.22 -15.88 -4.72
CA ARG A 170 14.58 -15.37 -4.99
C ARG A 170 15.56 -15.62 -3.84
N SER A 171 15.03 -15.86 -2.62
CA SER A 171 15.82 -16.25 -1.44
C SER A 171 15.87 -17.76 -1.20
N GLY A 172 15.33 -18.58 -2.11
CA GLY A 172 15.30 -20.05 -1.99
C GLY A 172 14.38 -20.55 -0.87
N ILE A 173 13.40 -19.76 -0.46
CA ILE A 173 12.44 -20.11 0.60
C ILE A 173 11.11 -20.46 -0.05
N THR A 174 10.50 -21.57 0.38
CA THR A 174 9.19 -22.00 -0.10
C THR A 174 8.09 -21.41 0.78
N ASP A 175 7.01 -20.94 0.15
CA ASP A 175 5.82 -20.50 0.85
C ASP A 175 5.20 -21.65 1.68
N ILE A 176 4.76 -21.36 2.89
CA ILE A 176 4.10 -22.34 3.76
C ILE A 176 2.60 -22.33 3.49
N GLU A 177 2.07 -23.42 2.96
CA GLU A 177 0.64 -23.56 2.74
C GLU A 177 -0.16 -23.67 4.05
N TYR A 178 -1.35 -23.07 4.07
CA TYR A 178 -2.32 -23.27 5.13
C TYR A 178 -3.00 -24.63 4.95
N ILE A 179 -2.50 -25.65 5.62
CA ILE A 179 -2.93 -27.06 5.47
C ILE A 179 -4.35 -27.36 5.93
N ARG A 180 -4.95 -26.48 6.75
CA ARG A 180 -6.33 -26.65 7.26
C ARG A 180 -7.41 -26.18 6.30
N SER A 181 -7.05 -25.54 5.14
CA SER A 181 -7.98 -25.14 4.12
C SER A 181 -8.12 -26.21 3.03
N GLN A 182 -9.28 -26.22 2.37
CA GLN A 182 -9.42 -26.92 1.09
C GLN A 182 -8.63 -26.17 -0.01
N LYS A 183 -8.39 -26.85 -1.14
CA LYS A 183 -7.84 -26.18 -2.33
C LYS A 183 -8.84 -25.10 -2.79
N VAL A 184 -8.40 -23.85 -2.82
CA VAL A 184 -9.25 -22.69 -3.15
C VAL A 184 -9.05 -22.27 -4.61
N PHE A 185 -7.83 -22.46 -5.11
CA PHE A 185 -7.46 -22.10 -6.48
C PHE A 185 -7.45 -23.40 -7.31
N ARG A 186 -8.51 -23.60 -8.11
CA ARG A 186 -8.53 -24.67 -9.10
C ARG A 186 -8.05 -24.11 -10.42
N ARG A 187 -7.08 -24.77 -11.05
CA ARG A 187 -6.86 -24.58 -12.49
C ARG A 187 -7.99 -25.34 -13.21
N ASP A 188 -8.80 -24.66 -13.97
CA ASP A 188 -9.62 -25.26 -15.02
C ASP A 188 -8.72 -25.72 -16.16
#